data_5caef68b79f5de36eaf077a1e8876bf9
#
_entry.id   5caef68b79f5de36eaf077a1e8876bf9
#
_cell.length_a   1.000
_cell.length_b   1.000
_cell.length_c   1.000
_cell.angle_alpha   90.00
_cell.angle_beta   90.00
_cell.angle_gamma   90.00
#
_symmetry.space_group_name_H-M   'P 1'
#
loop_
_entity.id
_entity.type
_entity.pdbx_description
1 polymer ?
#
loop_
_entity_poly.entity_id
_entity_poly.type
_entity_poly.pdbx_seq_one_letter_code
_entity_poly.pdbx_strand_id
1 'polypeptide(L)'
;MPSQSDYFYLADTMGEMGSLIEISNLVFVAGSLVKKIGGHNPIEAASLGKAVIMGPYTEKCDAQNNDLVWSGGAIKIENSPEFKNVFIEKVISLLNQPLILEDMGKNALDACSYAQLRADEATEHLLEIFKNRSLIK
;
A
#
# COMPACT_ATOMS: atom_id res chain seq x y z
N MET A 1 -12.40 18.88 1.42
CA MET A 1 -12.04 18.11 2.62
C MET A 1 -13.32 17.65 3.34
N PRO A 2 -13.44 16.39 3.75
CA PRO A 2 -14.61 15.91 4.49
C PRO A 2 -14.76 16.65 5.81
N SER A 3 -16.00 16.92 6.22
CA SER A 3 -16.31 17.51 7.52
C SER A 3 -16.55 16.41 8.57
N GLN A 4 -16.53 16.76 9.86
CA GLN A 4 -16.80 15.80 10.94
C GLN A 4 -18.21 15.19 10.89
N SER A 5 -19.11 15.78 10.13
CA SER A 5 -20.50 15.32 9.96
C SER A 5 -20.71 14.42 8.74
N ASP A 6 -19.69 14.27 7.87
CA ASP A 6 -19.83 13.50 6.64
C ASP A 6 -19.54 12.03 6.90
N TYR A 7 -20.49 11.17 6.57
CA TYR A 7 -20.29 9.71 6.57
C TYR A 7 -19.60 9.22 5.31
N PHE A 8 -19.74 9.96 4.20
CA PHE A 8 -19.14 9.65 2.91
C PHE A 8 -18.60 10.92 2.27
N TYR A 9 -17.43 10.81 1.67
CA TYR A 9 -16.85 11.83 0.84
C TYR A 9 -16.42 11.22 -0.48
N LEU A 10 -16.98 11.70 -1.58
CA LEU A 10 -16.55 11.30 -2.93
C LEU A 10 -15.50 12.28 -3.43
N ALA A 11 -14.26 11.82 -3.55
CA ALA A 11 -13.18 12.59 -4.16
C ALA A 11 -13.18 12.30 -5.67
N ASP A 12 -13.80 13.15 -6.45
CA ASP A 12 -13.88 13.08 -7.91
C ASP A 12 -12.93 14.06 -8.62
N THR A 13 -11.99 14.61 -7.88
CA THR A 13 -10.97 15.54 -8.33
C THR A 13 -9.62 14.87 -8.51
N MET A 14 -8.76 15.45 -9.37
CA MET A 14 -7.41 14.96 -9.61
C MET A 14 -6.41 15.62 -8.65
N GLY A 15 -5.42 14.80 -8.17
CA GLY A 15 -4.30 15.32 -7.37
C GLY A 15 -4.53 15.37 -5.85
N GLU A 16 -5.71 15.01 -5.35
CA GLU A 16 -6.03 15.04 -3.91
C GLU A 16 -5.77 13.71 -3.18
N MET A 17 -5.45 12.64 -3.92
CA MET A 17 -5.31 11.29 -3.36
C MET A 17 -4.30 11.24 -2.20
N GLY A 18 -3.13 11.84 -2.37
CA GLY A 18 -2.10 11.88 -1.32
C GLY A 18 -2.61 12.51 -0.02
N SER A 19 -3.29 13.67 -0.11
CA SER A 19 -3.87 14.35 1.06
C SER A 19 -4.97 13.52 1.74
N LEU A 20 -5.79 12.81 0.97
CA LEU A 20 -6.83 11.94 1.51
C LEU A 20 -6.22 10.71 2.21
N ILE A 21 -5.18 10.13 1.62
CA ILE A 21 -4.43 9.05 2.26
C ILE A 21 -3.80 9.55 3.56
N GLU A 22 -3.18 10.72 3.55
CA GLU A 22 -2.48 11.29 4.70
C GLU A 22 -3.39 11.47 5.94
N ILE A 23 -4.65 11.83 5.74
CA ILE A 23 -5.63 11.97 6.84
C ILE A 23 -6.35 10.66 7.18
N SER A 24 -6.17 9.59 6.41
CA SER A 24 -6.82 8.31 6.67
C SER A 24 -6.13 7.52 7.80
N ASN A 25 -6.87 6.63 8.45
CA ASN A 25 -6.34 5.67 9.42
C ASN A 25 -6.03 4.31 8.79
N LEU A 26 -6.77 3.95 7.73
CA LEU A 26 -6.64 2.68 7.02
C LEU A 26 -6.96 2.92 5.55
N VAL A 27 -6.17 2.35 4.66
CA VAL A 27 -6.37 2.44 3.21
C VAL A 27 -6.78 1.08 2.64
N PHE A 28 -7.90 1.06 1.94
CA PHE A 28 -8.34 -0.11 1.20
C PHE A 28 -8.08 0.04 -0.29
N VAL A 29 -7.28 -0.87 -0.85
CA VAL A 29 -6.95 -0.89 -2.28
C VAL A 29 -8.03 -1.65 -3.06
N ALA A 30 -9.11 -0.96 -3.41
CA ALA A 30 -10.34 -1.56 -3.96
C ALA A 30 -10.16 -2.28 -5.30
N GLY A 31 -9.19 -1.90 -6.12
CA GLY A 31 -8.86 -2.60 -7.37
C GLY A 31 -8.51 -4.07 -7.19
N SER A 32 -8.09 -4.46 -5.99
CA SER A 32 -7.80 -5.85 -5.61
C SER A 32 -9.05 -6.75 -5.42
N LEU A 33 -10.25 -6.18 -5.51
CA LEU A 33 -11.51 -6.96 -5.52
C LEU A 33 -11.88 -7.49 -6.89
N VAL A 34 -11.29 -6.94 -7.94
CA VAL A 34 -11.71 -7.24 -9.32
C VAL A 34 -10.58 -7.95 -10.06
N LYS A 35 -10.78 -9.24 -10.37
CA LYS A 35 -9.77 -10.07 -11.03
C LYS A 35 -9.20 -9.47 -12.30
N LYS A 36 -10.02 -8.83 -13.14
CA LYS A 36 -9.56 -8.17 -14.38
C LYS A 36 -8.66 -6.96 -14.13
N ILE A 37 -8.81 -6.30 -12.97
CA ILE A 37 -7.99 -5.16 -12.57
C ILE A 37 -6.66 -5.65 -11.99
N GLY A 38 -6.68 -6.71 -11.19
CA GLY A 38 -5.47 -7.34 -10.63
C GLY A 38 -4.76 -6.47 -9.58
N GLY A 39 -5.50 -5.57 -8.93
CA GLY A 39 -4.99 -4.65 -7.92
C GLY A 39 -4.49 -3.31 -8.48
N HIS A 40 -4.25 -2.39 -7.56
CA HIS A 40 -3.52 -1.14 -7.76
C HIS A 40 -2.30 -1.11 -6.83
N ASN A 41 -1.38 -0.20 -7.10
CA ASN A 41 -0.16 -0.08 -6.33
C ASN A 41 -0.45 0.40 -4.88
N PRO A 42 -0.12 -0.38 -3.84
CA PRO A 42 -0.31 0.01 -2.45
C PRO A 42 0.78 0.95 -1.92
N ILE A 43 1.87 1.12 -2.68
CA ILE A 43 3.06 1.87 -2.25
C ILE A 43 2.72 3.33 -1.92
N GLU A 44 1.77 3.93 -2.61
CA GLU A 44 1.35 5.30 -2.33
C GLU A 44 0.84 5.45 -0.88
N ALA A 45 0.02 4.52 -0.41
CA ALA A 45 -0.45 4.50 0.98
C ALA A 45 0.68 4.11 1.95
N ALA A 46 1.46 3.11 1.61
CA ALA A 46 2.54 2.61 2.44
C ALA A 46 3.65 3.64 2.65
N SER A 47 4.02 4.41 1.62
CA SER A 47 5.02 5.48 1.71
C SER A 47 4.57 6.68 2.57
N LEU A 48 3.27 6.81 2.81
CA LEU A 48 2.70 7.77 3.74
C LEU A 48 2.47 7.18 5.14
N GLY A 49 3.03 6.00 5.42
CA GLY A 49 2.95 5.35 6.72
C GLY A 49 1.54 4.90 7.10
N LYS A 50 0.73 4.50 6.12
CA LYS A 50 -0.65 4.04 6.37
C LYS A 50 -0.76 2.53 6.33
N ALA A 51 -1.55 1.99 7.26
CA ALA A 51 -1.96 0.59 7.22
C ALA A 51 -2.77 0.31 5.94
N VAL A 52 -2.48 -0.81 5.28
CA VAL A 52 -3.12 -1.17 4.01
C VAL A 52 -3.91 -2.46 4.15
N ILE A 53 -5.10 -2.50 3.57
CA ILE A 53 -5.86 -3.72 3.41
C ILE A 53 -6.16 -3.95 1.92
N MET A 54 -6.03 -5.19 1.46
CA MET A 54 -6.20 -5.58 0.06
C MET A 54 -7.12 -6.79 -0.05
N GLY A 55 -7.78 -6.91 -1.19
CA GLY A 55 -8.52 -8.11 -1.57
C GLY A 55 -7.62 -9.17 -2.21
N PRO A 56 -8.21 -10.22 -2.79
CA PRO A 56 -7.47 -11.40 -3.25
C PRO A 56 -6.68 -11.22 -4.55
N TYR A 57 -7.02 -10.23 -5.37
CA TYR A 57 -6.42 -10.07 -6.71
C TYR A 57 -5.38 -8.95 -6.69
N THR A 58 -4.11 -9.32 -6.60
CA THR A 58 -2.98 -8.40 -6.42
C THR A 58 -1.87 -8.61 -7.45
N GLU A 59 -2.13 -9.36 -8.50
CA GLU A 59 -1.13 -9.92 -9.41
C GLU A 59 -0.30 -8.86 -10.15
N LYS A 60 -0.85 -7.65 -10.34
CA LYS A 60 -0.12 -6.57 -11.03
C LYS A 60 1.03 -5.97 -10.21
N CYS A 61 0.97 -6.13 -8.89
CA CYS A 61 1.95 -5.56 -7.96
C CYS A 61 2.39 -6.61 -6.93
N ASP A 62 2.51 -7.89 -7.34
CA ASP A 62 2.72 -9.00 -6.42
C ASP A 62 3.96 -8.83 -5.53
N ALA A 63 5.08 -8.39 -6.08
CA ALA A 63 6.30 -8.20 -5.30
C ALA A 63 6.08 -7.18 -4.17
N GLN A 64 5.58 -6.00 -4.50
CA GLN A 64 5.31 -4.93 -3.54
C GLN A 64 4.23 -5.34 -2.52
N ASN A 65 3.18 -6.00 -2.99
CA ASN A 65 2.10 -6.48 -2.12
C ASN A 65 2.60 -7.51 -1.11
N ASN A 66 3.43 -8.46 -1.57
CA ASN A 66 4.01 -9.48 -0.71
C ASN A 66 4.97 -8.87 0.31
N ASP A 67 5.85 -7.96 -0.11
CA ASP A 67 6.77 -7.27 0.81
C ASP A 67 6.02 -6.54 1.91
N LEU A 68 4.93 -5.85 1.58
CA LEU A 68 4.08 -5.16 2.56
C LEU A 68 3.34 -6.12 3.51
N VAL A 69 2.86 -7.26 3.00
CA VAL A 69 2.22 -8.29 3.85
C VAL A 69 3.25 -8.92 4.78
N TRP A 70 4.45 -9.25 4.26
CA TRP A 70 5.51 -9.86 5.05
C TRP A 70 6.07 -8.93 6.13
N SER A 71 6.16 -7.65 5.86
CA SER A 71 6.57 -6.65 6.85
C SER A 71 5.51 -6.42 7.93
N GLY A 72 4.26 -6.86 7.73
CA GLY A 72 3.13 -6.54 8.59
C GLY A 72 2.52 -5.15 8.33
N GLY A 73 2.91 -4.49 7.24
CA GLY A 73 2.36 -3.19 6.84
C GLY A 73 1.02 -3.28 6.11
N ALA A 74 0.70 -4.47 5.59
CA ALA A 74 -0.56 -4.71 4.89
C ALA A 74 -1.20 -6.05 5.27
N ILE A 75 -2.52 -6.13 5.05
CA ILE A 75 -3.29 -7.37 5.17
C ILE A 75 -3.92 -7.68 3.81
N LYS A 76 -3.68 -8.89 3.32
CA LYS A 76 -4.38 -9.43 2.16
C LYS A 76 -5.48 -10.37 2.63
N ILE A 77 -6.69 -10.19 2.11
CA ILE A 77 -7.83 -11.06 2.40
C ILE A 77 -8.04 -11.99 1.20
N GLU A 78 -7.96 -13.27 1.46
CA GLU A 78 -8.06 -14.30 0.43
C GLU A 78 -9.49 -14.45 -0.11
N ASN A 79 -9.59 -14.95 -1.34
CA ASN A 79 -10.88 -15.20 -1.97
C ASN A 79 -11.55 -16.42 -1.33
N SER A 80 -12.69 -16.19 -0.68
CA SER A 80 -13.49 -17.24 -0.05
C SER A 80 -14.98 -16.89 -0.15
N PRO A 81 -15.90 -17.86 0.03
CA PRO A 81 -17.34 -17.56 0.14
C PRO A 81 -17.66 -16.57 1.25
N GLU A 82 -16.86 -16.57 2.32
CA GLU A 82 -17.01 -15.71 3.50
C GLU A 82 -16.26 -14.36 3.35
N PHE A 83 -15.65 -14.08 2.20
CA PHE A 83 -14.82 -12.89 1.98
C PHE A 83 -15.43 -11.61 2.55
N LYS A 84 -16.72 -11.36 2.26
CA LYS A 84 -17.40 -10.14 2.72
C LYS A 84 -17.41 -10.02 4.24
N ASN A 85 -17.73 -11.10 4.94
CA ASN A 85 -17.78 -11.10 6.40
C ASN A 85 -16.39 -10.94 7.00
N VAL A 86 -15.41 -11.70 6.48
CA VAL A 86 -14.00 -11.61 6.90
C VAL A 86 -13.46 -10.19 6.69
N PHE A 87 -13.77 -9.56 5.55
CA PHE A 87 -13.38 -8.19 5.27
C PHE A 87 -13.96 -7.21 6.28
N ILE A 88 -15.28 -7.28 6.52
CA ILE A 88 -15.98 -6.37 7.45
C ILE A 88 -15.42 -6.54 8.87
N GLU A 89 -15.30 -7.78 9.36
CA GLU A 89 -14.76 -8.08 10.68
C GLU A 89 -13.33 -7.56 10.84
N LYS A 90 -12.49 -7.77 9.82
CA LYS A 90 -11.11 -7.31 9.85
C LYS A 90 -11.01 -5.78 9.89
N VAL A 91 -11.78 -5.07 9.06
CA VAL A 91 -11.81 -3.60 9.05
C VAL A 91 -12.28 -3.05 10.40
N ILE A 92 -13.40 -3.58 10.93
CA ILE A 92 -13.92 -3.15 12.25
C ILE A 92 -12.90 -3.42 13.35
N SER A 93 -12.29 -4.61 13.34
CA SER A 93 -11.25 -4.96 14.33
C SER A 93 -10.07 -4.00 14.29
N LEU A 94 -9.57 -3.66 13.10
CA LEU A 94 -8.44 -2.74 12.94
C LEU A 94 -8.79 -1.33 13.37
N LEU A 95 -9.95 -0.81 12.98
CA LEU A 95 -10.38 0.55 13.35
C LEU A 95 -10.59 0.72 14.85
N ASN A 96 -10.89 -0.37 15.57
CA ASN A 96 -10.98 -0.37 17.04
C ASN A 96 -9.62 -0.53 17.75
N GLN A 97 -8.52 -0.68 17.00
CA GLN A 97 -7.17 -0.90 17.54
C GLN A 97 -6.16 0.09 16.96
N PRO A 98 -6.23 1.38 17.35
CA PRO A 98 -5.41 2.43 16.73
C PRO A 98 -3.90 2.18 16.84
N LEU A 99 -3.43 1.56 17.90
CA LEU A 99 -2.01 1.22 18.05
C LEU A 99 -1.56 0.17 17.03
N ILE A 100 -2.42 -0.78 16.69
CA ILE A 100 -2.10 -1.77 15.63
C ILE A 100 -2.05 -1.08 14.26
N LEU A 101 -2.97 -0.16 13.98
CA LEU A 101 -2.92 0.62 12.73
C LEU A 101 -1.65 1.46 12.64
N GLU A 102 -1.22 2.06 13.74
CA GLU A 102 0.02 2.83 13.79
C GLU A 102 1.24 1.95 13.53
N ASP A 103 1.33 0.78 14.18
CA ASP A 103 2.43 -0.17 13.98
C ASP A 103 2.43 -0.72 12.54
N MET A 104 1.28 -1.05 11.99
CA MET A 104 1.15 -1.44 10.58
C MET A 104 1.63 -0.31 9.65
N GLY A 105 1.25 0.92 9.92
CA GLY A 105 1.70 2.07 9.13
C GLY A 105 3.22 2.25 9.17
N LYS A 106 3.86 2.11 10.33
CA LYS A 106 5.32 2.13 10.47
C LYS A 106 5.98 1.01 9.66
N ASN A 107 5.47 -0.21 9.80
CA ASN A 107 5.98 -1.36 9.05
C ASN A 107 5.86 -1.16 7.53
N ALA A 108 4.77 -0.56 7.07
CA ALA A 108 4.57 -0.23 5.66
C ALA A 108 5.59 0.79 5.16
N LEU A 109 5.84 1.86 5.92
CA LEU A 109 6.82 2.88 5.61
C LEU A 109 8.25 2.33 5.58
N ASP A 110 8.61 1.50 6.56
CA ASP A 110 9.92 0.86 6.64
C ASP A 110 10.17 -0.07 5.45
N ALA A 111 9.17 -0.85 5.04
CA ALA A 111 9.26 -1.70 3.85
C ALA A 111 9.47 -0.89 2.56
N CYS A 112 8.79 0.25 2.41
CA CYS A 112 9.00 1.16 1.28
C CYS A 112 10.41 1.77 1.29
N SER A 113 10.88 2.21 2.45
CA SER A 113 12.21 2.80 2.61
C SER A 113 13.32 1.80 2.29
N TYR A 114 13.18 0.55 2.73
CA TYR A 114 14.11 -0.52 2.41
C TYR A 114 14.15 -0.84 0.92
N ALA A 115 12.97 -0.89 0.27
CA ALA A 115 12.88 -1.11 -1.17
C ALA A 115 13.57 0.01 -1.97
N GLN A 116 13.41 1.26 -1.53
CA GLN A 116 14.07 2.43 -2.14
C GLN A 116 15.61 2.34 -2.02
N LEU A 117 16.12 2.03 -0.85
CA LEU A 117 17.58 1.87 -0.64
C LEU A 117 18.15 0.81 -1.58
N ARG A 118 17.50 -0.33 -1.73
CA ARG A 118 17.95 -1.39 -2.65
C ARG A 118 17.93 -0.95 -4.12
N ALA A 119 16.94 -0.15 -4.51
CA ALA A 119 16.87 0.40 -5.86
C ALA A 119 18.00 1.41 -6.12
N ASP A 120 18.31 2.24 -5.15
CA ASP A 120 19.40 3.21 -5.23
C ASP A 120 20.76 2.51 -5.33
N GLU A 121 21.04 1.51 -4.49
CA GLU A 121 22.26 0.68 -4.55
C GLU A 121 22.42 -0.02 -5.92
N ALA A 122 21.33 -0.60 -6.43
CA ALA A 122 21.35 -1.24 -7.76
C ALA A 122 21.63 -0.23 -8.88
N THR A 123 21.09 0.97 -8.76
CA THR A 123 21.31 2.05 -9.72
C THR A 123 22.77 2.53 -9.70
N GLU A 124 23.36 2.72 -8.53
CA GLU A 124 24.77 3.08 -8.40
C GLU A 124 25.68 2.01 -9.01
N HIS A 125 25.41 0.75 -8.73
CA HIS A 125 26.18 -0.36 -9.28
C HIS A 125 26.11 -0.42 -10.82
N LEU A 126 24.92 -0.20 -11.41
CA LEU A 126 24.75 -0.11 -12.85
C LEU A 126 25.53 1.07 -13.44
N LEU A 127 25.50 2.23 -12.80
CA LEU A 127 26.27 3.42 -13.24
C LEU A 127 27.77 3.16 -13.22
N GLU A 128 28.31 2.46 -12.23
CA GLU A 128 29.70 2.05 -12.18
C GLU A 128 30.06 1.12 -13.35
N ILE A 129 29.23 0.12 -13.64
CA ILE A 129 29.44 -0.79 -14.78
C ILE A 129 29.49 0.00 -16.11
N PHE A 130 28.58 0.94 -16.30
CA PHE A 130 28.53 1.75 -17.51
C PHE A 130 29.74 2.69 -17.65
N LYS A 131 30.19 3.31 -16.56
CA LYS A 131 31.40 4.13 -16.54
C LYS A 131 32.64 3.29 -16.88
N ASN A 132 32.79 2.12 -16.24
CA ASN A 132 33.93 1.23 -16.46
C ASN A 132 33.98 0.67 -17.88
N ARG A 133 32.85 0.55 -18.56
CA ARG A 133 32.77 0.13 -19.97
C ARG A 133 32.79 1.29 -20.96
N SER A 134 33.01 2.52 -20.51
CA SER A 134 32.99 3.74 -21.34
C SER A 134 31.67 3.90 -22.13
N LEU A 135 30.56 3.38 -21.63
CA LEU A 135 29.24 3.46 -22.26
C LEU A 135 28.55 4.79 -21.97
N ILE A 136 28.98 5.48 -20.92
CA ILE A 136 28.54 6.83 -20.56
C ILE A 136 29.77 7.67 -20.20
N LYS A 137 29.73 8.97 -20.53
CA LYS A 137 30.76 9.95 -20.16
C LYS A 137 30.31 10.73 -18.94
#